data_d56f91c9369c24dd3fc2b5fab50abbeb
#
_entry.id   d56f91c9369c24dd3fc2b5fab50abbeb
#
_cell.length_a   1.000
_cell.length_b   1.000
_cell.length_c   1.000
_cell.angle_alpha   90.00
_cell.angle_beta   90.00
_cell.angle_gamma   90.00
#
_symmetry.space_group_name_H-M   'P 1'
#
loop_
_entity.id
_entity.type
_entity.pdbx_description
1 polymer ?
#
loop_
_entity_poly.entity_id
_entity_poly.type
_entity_poly.pdbx_seq_one_letter_code
_entity_poly.pdbx_strand_id
1 'polypeptide(L)'
;MCGSSNANAIDSESLCRGSLTIAHVDENQDINYINLEGRKTRYPNIRRGYEILRETEILHVQLSGDCCWELYSRHHFGGHKRTILPGEEGMITLDFQPISLKRMECYEQYNSD
;
A
#
# COMPACT_ATOMS: atom_id res chain seq x y z
N MET A 1 1.33 -33.76 6.50
CA MET A 1 1.36 -33.20 6.63
C MET A 1 1.37 -32.41 7.04
N CYS A 2 1.24 -32.47 7.24
CA CYS A 2 1.08 -31.62 7.65
C CYS A 2 1.51 -30.68 7.67
N GLY A 3 1.82 -30.83 7.55
CA GLY A 3 2.49 -29.90 7.60
C GLY A 3 2.06 -28.87 7.41
N SER A 4 1.41 -28.89 7.17
CA SER A 4 0.86 -27.92 7.01
C SER A 4 1.13 -26.91 7.59
N SER A 5 1.27 -27.15 8.20
CA SER A 5 1.58 -26.20 8.94
C SER A 5 2.23 -25.15 8.29
N ASN A 6 3.02 -25.45 7.83
CA ASN A 6 3.80 -24.54 7.26
C ASN A 6 2.93 -23.72 6.48
N ALA A 7 2.20 -24.26 5.99
CA ALA A 7 1.34 -23.63 5.19
C ALA A 7 0.89 -22.42 5.83
N ASN A 8 0.69 -22.51 6.96
CA ASN A 8 0.17 -21.47 7.63
C ASN A 8 0.77 -20.22 7.43
N ALA A 9 1.84 -20.08 7.80
CA ALA A 9 2.47 -18.82 7.75
C ALA A 9 2.33 -18.26 6.39
N ILE A 10 2.39 -19.05 5.47
CA ILE A 10 2.33 -18.61 4.18
C ILE A 10 1.06 -18.00 3.88
N ASP A 11 0.09 -18.59 4.30
CA ASP A 11 -1.18 -18.18 4.01
C ASP A 11 -1.49 -16.82 4.38
N SER A 12 -1.16 -16.46 5.51
CA SER A 12 -1.57 -15.20 5.97
C SER A 12 -1.05 -14.09 5.12
N GLU A 13 -0.11 -14.33 4.29
CA GLU A 13 0.42 -13.24 3.57
C GLU A 13 0.01 -13.04 2.19
N SER A 14 -0.49 -13.98 1.57
CA SER A 14 -0.55 -13.83 0.17
C SER A 14 -1.67 -14.44 -0.55
N LEU A 15 -2.81 -14.49 0.06
CA LEU A 15 -3.94 -15.01 -0.66
C LEU A 15 -4.37 -14.03 -1.74
N CYS A 16 -4.28 -12.75 -1.49
CA CYS A 16 -4.59 -11.78 -2.52
C CYS A 16 -3.35 -11.44 -3.31
N ARG A 17 -3.54 -10.90 -4.49
CA ARG A 17 -2.43 -10.43 -5.30
C ARG A 17 -2.74 -9.02 -5.72
N GLY A 18 -1.79 -8.14 -5.54
CA GLY A 18 -2.03 -6.78 -5.91
C GLY A 18 -0.81 -5.91 -5.77
N SER A 19 -0.85 -4.78 -6.44
CA SER A 19 0.21 -3.82 -6.38
C SER A 19 -0.38 -2.45 -6.26
N LEU A 20 0.42 -1.50 -5.81
CA LEU A 20 0.01 -0.12 -5.71
C LEU A 20 1.07 0.70 -6.42
N THR A 21 0.65 1.50 -7.38
CA THR A 21 1.56 2.38 -8.08
C THR A 21 1.38 3.78 -7.50
N ILE A 22 2.48 4.39 -7.11
CA ILE A 22 2.48 5.72 -6.51
C ILE A 22 3.08 6.69 -7.51
N ALA A 23 2.31 7.72 -7.88
CA ALA A 23 2.79 8.75 -8.77
C ALA A 23 3.25 9.93 -7.92
N HIS A 24 4.48 10.35 -8.10
CA HIS A 24 5.03 11.45 -7.29
C HIS A 24 5.79 12.42 -8.18
N VAL A 25 5.94 13.65 -7.71
CA VAL A 25 6.58 14.71 -8.46
C VAL A 25 7.95 14.99 -7.88
N ASP A 26 8.96 15.01 -8.71
CA ASP A 26 10.30 15.29 -8.22
C ASP A 26 10.55 16.81 -8.24
N GLU A 27 11.76 17.21 -7.89
CA GLU A 27 12.07 18.62 -7.78
C GLU A 27 12.05 19.31 -9.13
N ASN A 28 12.10 18.59 -10.22
CA ASN A 28 12.04 19.17 -11.55
C ASN A 28 10.61 19.24 -12.07
N GLN A 29 9.65 18.91 -11.24
CA GLN A 29 8.23 18.88 -11.61
C GLN A 29 7.91 17.75 -12.59
N ASP A 30 8.75 16.74 -12.65
CA ASP A 30 8.46 15.58 -13.49
C ASP A 30 7.74 14.53 -12.67
N ILE A 31 6.80 13.84 -13.30
CA ILE A 31 6.04 12.81 -12.61
C ILE A 31 6.77 11.48 -12.75
N ASN A 32 6.99 10.84 -11.63
CA ASN A 32 7.65 9.54 -11.60
C ASN A 32 6.74 8.55 -10.89
N TYR A 33 6.99 7.27 -11.11
CA TYR A 33 6.13 6.22 -10.56
C TYR A 33 6.94 5.19 -9.79
N ILE A 34 6.38 4.72 -8.69
CA ILE A 34 6.94 3.60 -7.94
C ILE A 34 5.85 2.57 -7.85
N ASN A 35 6.19 1.33 -8.12
CA ASN A 35 5.22 0.24 -8.04
C ASN A 35 5.57 -0.64 -6.84
N LEU A 36 4.64 -0.78 -5.90
CA LEU A 36 4.82 -1.62 -4.73
C LEU A 36 4.11 -2.93 -4.98
N GLU A 37 4.88 -3.98 -5.13
CA GLU A 37 4.31 -5.30 -5.38
C GLU A 37 5.14 -6.34 -4.67
N GLY A 38 4.83 -7.58 -4.82
CA GLY A 38 5.58 -8.64 -4.18
C GLY A 38 4.89 -9.11 -2.92
N ARG A 39 5.68 -9.62 -1.99
CA ARG A 39 5.11 -10.22 -0.80
C ARG A 39 4.99 -9.30 0.38
N LYS A 40 5.61 -8.17 0.33
CA LYS A 40 5.59 -7.27 1.47
C LYS A 40 4.18 -6.73 1.70
N THR A 41 3.72 -6.77 2.93
CA THR A 41 2.38 -6.32 3.25
C THR A 41 2.37 -5.09 4.14
N ARG A 42 3.48 -4.78 4.77
CA ARG A 42 3.55 -3.62 5.65
C ARG A 42 4.67 -2.70 5.25
N TYR A 43 4.34 -1.43 5.13
CA TYR A 43 5.31 -0.41 4.74
C TYR A 43 5.22 0.69 5.79
N PRO A 44 5.94 0.54 6.91
CA PRO A 44 5.76 1.47 8.04
C PRO A 44 6.24 2.89 7.78
N ASN A 45 7.11 3.09 6.80
CA ASN A 45 7.53 4.43 6.47
C ASN A 45 8.08 4.46 5.06
N ILE A 46 7.26 4.83 4.09
CA ILE A 46 7.69 4.81 2.70
C ILE A 46 8.61 5.98 2.40
N ARG A 47 8.57 7.03 3.22
CA ARG A 47 9.44 8.17 3.00
C ARG A 47 10.88 7.83 3.37
N ARG A 48 11.06 6.92 4.30
CA ARG A 48 12.38 6.55 4.72
C ARG A 48 12.87 5.33 3.97
N GLY A 49 12.00 4.37 3.74
CA GLY A 49 12.37 3.14 3.08
C GLY A 49 12.64 3.30 1.61
N TYR A 50 12.07 4.32 0.99
CA TYR A 50 12.24 4.57 -0.43
C TYR A 50 12.80 5.97 -0.60
N GLU A 51 14.10 6.04 -0.76
CA GLU A 51 14.75 7.32 -0.83
C GLU A 51 14.14 8.24 -1.86
N ILE A 52 13.70 7.71 -2.96
CA ILE A 52 13.12 8.50 -4.00
C ILE A 52 11.85 9.22 -3.57
N LEU A 53 11.18 8.73 -2.54
CA LEU A 53 9.96 9.37 -2.05
C LEU A 53 10.21 10.36 -0.92
N ARG A 54 11.45 10.49 -0.49
CA ARG A 54 11.74 11.26 0.70
C ARG A 54 11.28 12.72 0.63
N GLU A 55 11.49 13.36 -0.49
CA GLU A 55 11.16 14.76 -0.60
C GLU A 55 10.27 15.09 -1.79
N THR A 56 9.44 14.16 -2.18
CA THR A 56 8.58 14.40 -3.33
C THR A 56 7.14 14.43 -2.88
N GLU A 57 6.29 15.05 -3.67
CA GLU A 57 4.88 15.09 -3.36
C GLU A 57 4.18 13.96 -4.08
N ILE A 58 3.38 13.20 -3.36
CA ILE A 58 2.61 12.12 -3.96
C ILE A 58 1.34 12.71 -4.51
N LEU A 59 1.11 12.51 -5.81
CA LEU A 59 -0.04 13.06 -6.49
C LEU A 59 -1.24 12.15 -6.40
N HIS A 60 -1.05 10.90 -6.68
CA HIS A 60 -2.15 9.94 -6.66
C HIS A 60 -1.57 8.53 -6.57
N VAL A 61 -2.46 7.57 -6.33
CA VAL A 61 -2.08 6.17 -6.32
C VAL A 61 -3.03 5.43 -7.25
N GLN A 62 -2.59 4.27 -7.72
CA GLN A 62 -3.42 3.46 -8.59
C GLN A 62 -3.27 2.01 -8.16
N LEU A 63 -4.40 1.35 -7.98
CA LEU A 63 -4.45 0.00 -7.47
C LEU A 63 -4.54 -1.01 -8.59
N SER A 64 -3.93 -2.15 -8.42
CA SER A 64 -4.07 -3.25 -9.35
C SER A 64 -4.19 -4.54 -8.54
N GLY A 65 -5.08 -5.40 -8.95
CA GLY A 65 -5.24 -6.68 -8.26
C GLY A 65 -6.41 -6.67 -7.31
N ASP A 66 -6.46 -7.67 -6.44
CA ASP A 66 -7.61 -7.87 -5.57
C ASP A 66 -7.32 -7.69 -4.08
N CYS A 67 -6.21 -7.08 -3.75
CA CYS A 67 -5.93 -6.77 -2.35
C CYS A 67 -6.57 -5.45 -1.97
N CYS A 68 -6.79 -5.26 -0.70
CA CYS A 68 -7.20 -3.96 -0.17
C CYS A 68 -5.97 -3.28 0.39
N TRP A 69 -5.96 -1.97 0.37
CA TRP A 69 -4.82 -1.19 0.86
C TRP A 69 -5.30 -0.14 1.84
N GLU A 70 -4.51 0.07 2.89
CA GLU A 70 -4.78 1.15 3.83
C GLU A 70 -3.59 2.08 3.80
N LEU A 71 -3.85 3.36 3.60
CA LEU A 71 -2.81 4.36 3.52
C LEU A 71 -2.95 5.28 4.72
N TYR A 72 -1.85 5.64 5.34
CA TYR A 72 -1.86 6.42 6.59
C TYR A 72 -1.00 7.65 6.45
N SER A 73 -1.41 8.71 7.12
CA SER A 73 -0.71 9.99 7.03
C SER A 73 0.52 10.07 7.90
N ARG A 74 0.75 9.10 8.77
CA ARG A 74 1.94 9.08 9.62
C ARG A 74 2.62 7.73 9.52
N HIS A 75 3.87 7.66 10.00
CA HIS A 75 4.59 6.42 9.96
C HIS A 75 3.97 5.44 10.96
N HIS A 76 4.27 4.20 10.81
CA HIS A 76 3.77 3.12 11.68
C HIS A 76 2.25 3.11 11.78
N PHE A 77 1.60 3.36 10.63
CA PHE A 77 0.16 3.19 10.49
C PHE A 77 -0.65 4.08 11.43
N GLY A 78 -0.23 5.32 11.56
CA GLY A 78 -0.93 6.28 12.40
C GLY A 78 -1.51 7.41 11.59
N GLY A 79 -2.24 8.28 12.24
CA GLY A 79 -2.81 9.46 11.64
C GLY A 79 -4.09 9.15 10.88
N HIS A 80 -4.34 9.92 9.83
CA HIS A 80 -5.52 9.73 9.00
C HIS A 80 -5.35 8.47 8.16
N LYS A 81 -6.45 7.80 7.88
CA LYS A 81 -6.41 6.56 7.13
C LYS A 81 -7.35 6.65 5.93
N ARG A 82 -6.91 6.18 4.79
CA ARG A 82 -7.76 6.00 3.62
C ARG A 82 -7.65 4.53 3.21
N THR A 83 -8.79 3.87 3.11
CA THR A 83 -8.84 2.48 2.65
C THR A 83 -9.21 2.49 1.17
N ILE A 84 -8.48 1.74 0.38
CA ILE A 84 -8.75 1.62 -1.05
C ILE A 84 -9.12 0.18 -1.34
N LEU A 85 -10.26 -0.01 -1.97
CA LEU A 85 -10.78 -1.33 -2.29
C LEU A 85 -10.54 -1.66 -3.76
N PRO A 86 -10.41 -2.95 -4.09
CA PRO A 86 -10.25 -3.32 -5.48
C PRO A 86 -11.52 -2.94 -6.20
N GLY A 87 -11.60 -2.40 -7.19
CA GLY A 87 -12.78 -1.92 -7.84
C GLY A 87 -12.77 -0.42 -7.98
N GLU A 88 -12.00 0.26 -7.14
CA GLU A 88 -11.79 1.68 -7.36
C GLU A 88 -10.80 1.76 -8.49
N GLU A 89 -11.20 2.29 -9.60
CA GLU A 89 -10.36 2.31 -10.77
C GLU A 89 -9.76 3.66 -11.04
N GLY A 90 -8.68 3.67 -11.77
CA GLY A 90 -8.05 4.90 -12.19
C GLY A 90 -7.18 5.49 -11.10
N MET A 91 -6.93 6.78 -11.22
CA MET A 91 -6.03 7.47 -10.32
C MET A 91 -6.81 7.97 -9.12
N ILE A 92 -6.37 7.59 -7.95
CA ILE A 92 -7.03 7.95 -6.70
C ILE A 92 -6.24 9.05 -6.05
N THR A 93 -6.87 10.20 -5.88
CA THR A 93 -6.24 11.35 -5.24
C THR A 93 -6.50 11.29 -3.74
N LEU A 94 -5.48 11.60 -2.97
CA LEU A 94 -5.58 11.50 -1.51
C LEU A 94 -5.68 12.87 -0.88
N ASP A 95 -6.36 12.94 0.27
CA ASP A 95 -6.49 14.19 1.00
C ASP A 95 -5.26 14.46 1.84
N PHE A 96 -4.34 13.55 1.93
CA PHE A 96 -3.14 13.73 2.74
C PHE A 96 -1.98 13.04 2.04
N GLN A 97 -0.78 13.36 2.46
CA GLN A 97 0.41 12.71 1.93
C GLN A 97 0.63 11.43 2.71
N PRO A 98 0.56 10.27 2.09
CA PRO A 98 0.71 9.01 2.81
C PRO A 98 2.16 8.77 3.21
N ILE A 99 2.36 8.20 4.37
CA ILE A 99 3.68 7.89 4.87
C ILE A 99 3.82 6.41 5.16
N SER A 100 2.74 5.74 5.55
CA SER A 100 2.78 4.29 5.77
C SER A 100 1.59 3.64 5.09
N LEU A 101 1.75 2.38 4.74
CA LEU A 101 0.74 1.65 3.99
C LEU A 101 0.66 0.22 4.47
N LYS A 102 -0.51 -0.39 4.28
CA LYS A 102 -0.69 -1.82 4.50
C LYS A 102 -1.41 -2.42 3.32
N ARG A 103 -0.97 -3.59 2.89
CA ARG A 103 -1.69 -4.37 1.88
C ARG A 103 -2.29 -5.56 2.60
N MET A 104 -3.55 -5.85 2.37
CA MET A 104 -4.23 -6.89 3.11
C MET A 104 -5.33 -7.55 2.32
N GLU A 105 -5.80 -8.68 2.83
CA GLU A 105 -6.99 -9.31 2.28
C GLU A 105 -8.15 -8.41 2.63
N CYS A 106 -9.05 -8.25 1.71
CA CYS A 106 -10.16 -7.35 1.94
C CYS A 106 -11.04 -7.79 3.11
N TYR A 107 -11.16 -9.08 3.33
CA TYR A 107 -11.99 -9.52 4.44
C TYR A 107 -11.34 -9.14 5.77
N GLU A 108 -10.03 -8.96 5.80
CA GLU A 108 -9.38 -8.55 7.04
C GLU A 108 -9.72 -7.10 7.34
N GLN A 109 -9.89 -6.30 6.31
CA GLN A 109 -10.23 -4.92 6.50
C GLN A 109 -11.62 -4.81 7.14
N TYR A 110 -12.55 -5.65 6.74
CA TYR A 110 -13.87 -5.63 7.31
C TYR A 110 -13.86 -6.15 8.76
N ASN A 111 -13.01 -7.11 9.02
CA ASN A 111 -12.97 -7.69 10.36
C ASN A 111 -12.22 -6.85 11.37
N SER A 112 -11.45 -5.91 10.93
CA SER A 112 -10.64 -5.15 11.86
C SER A 112 -11.40 -4.02 12.52
N ASP A 113 -12.63 -3.87 12.24
CA ASP A 113 -13.43 -2.87 12.91
C ASP A 113 -13.89 -3.34 14.29
#